data_20da5987261e660c93c6c04ed8a97045
#
_entry.id   20da5987261e660c93c6c04ed8a97045
#
_cell.length_a   1.000
_cell.length_b   1.000
_cell.length_c   1.000
_cell.angle_alpha   90.00
_cell.angle_beta   90.00
_cell.angle_gamma   90.00
#
_symmetry.space_group_name_H-M   'P 1'
#
loop_
_entity.id
_entity.type
_entity.pdbx_description
1 polymer ?
#
loop_
_entity_poly.entity_id
_entity_poly.type
_entity_poly.pdbx_seq_one_letter_code
_entity_poly.pdbx_strand_id
1 'polypeptide(L)'
;MWSHIGRRSWVSDAVAVQCFRCTANFSLFRRRHHCRLCGRVHCYSCCSSFATIPKQLQQLSQVAADSVRLCSTCYDNCQFVTRHRALLLAFANAPCSLRELRNLQGVCLDWSKALHTLGALLSPIHSFLHLCPFTRTQAFFLRAHHKELRSMLRWRVPMLRAGELCRGFLKCDEILSLYEHRSLPHVRHIVCASWKQLHSTVNLIMLPYWLRFCQKEPYYFVYGILPVAERCKRFAAAAYVLTKDMRLLCTVDSAWKLDILRSMDFVELLCSLESASLNEGRLSLRSQKTPFMLPWAPYTQCLNIDTSTLTVLHSASQPWRVTLDVKNTQNGAAYRCDVLIKRDNLSRDKLAMSVAFWMNRMCGTSITTYDVFCASPGVGVIAMLPQTISLYSLKYVRHRTVLNHLLELHPSKAAMRLRSDFVSSCADAAMFAYCVGAGDRHLQNMLIDGGGNPVHIDFGFLFGEDPKGVQAPIRLTQDTVEALGGTSSESFAKFARRCQSLYVKMRQHVRFWHKLSTMAVHERVPGRIRTHFEERFLLGELDARASVHIASVVDNASTPSMKDSLTDMTRHVAHTLATKMA
;
A
#
# COMPACT_ATOMS: atom_id res chain seq x y z
N MET A 1 -8.05 15.43 7.53
CA MET A 1 -8.47 15.27 8.94
C MET A 1 -9.97 15.45 9.15
N TRP A 2 -10.63 16.32 8.41
CA TRP A 2 -12.01 16.75 8.66
C TRP A 2 -13.08 16.04 7.79
N SER A 3 -12.70 15.14 6.86
CA SER A 3 -13.61 14.49 5.92
C SER A 3 -14.53 13.41 6.50
N HIS A 4 -14.46 13.18 7.80
CA HIS A 4 -15.12 12.04 8.45
C HIS A 4 -16.07 12.43 9.56
N ILE A 5 -16.51 13.68 9.57
CA ILE A 5 -17.32 14.20 10.65
C ILE A 5 -18.79 14.15 10.27
N GLY A 6 -19.34 13.00 10.35
CA GLY A 6 -20.77 12.74 10.38
C GLY A 6 -21.03 11.53 11.26
N ARG A 7 -22.23 11.32 11.78
CA ARG A 7 -22.58 10.17 12.62
C ARG A 7 -22.23 8.81 12.02
N ARG A 8 -22.03 8.74 10.69
CA ARG A 8 -21.66 7.50 9.96
C ARG A 8 -20.17 7.17 10.01
N SER A 9 -19.32 8.08 10.47
CA SER A 9 -17.86 7.91 10.53
C SER A 9 -17.29 7.94 11.96
N TRP A 10 -18.11 7.81 12.96
CA TRP A 10 -17.67 7.72 14.33
C TRP A 10 -17.01 6.37 14.60
N VAL A 11 -15.89 6.41 15.32
CA VAL A 11 -15.26 5.19 15.80
C VAL A 11 -16.24 4.45 16.69
N SER A 12 -16.53 3.19 16.38
CA SER A 12 -17.45 2.39 17.18
C SER A 12 -16.92 2.17 18.61
N ASP A 13 -17.80 2.27 19.62
CA ASP A 13 -17.46 1.96 21.00
C ASP A 13 -16.88 0.54 21.18
N ALA A 14 -17.30 -0.40 20.35
CA ALA A 14 -16.82 -1.78 20.38
C ALA A 14 -15.35 -1.91 19.97
N VAL A 15 -14.85 -0.99 19.13
CA VAL A 15 -13.46 -1.00 18.64
C VAL A 15 -12.54 -0.15 19.53
N ALA A 16 -13.11 0.84 20.22
CA ALA A 16 -12.36 1.77 21.05
C ALA A 16 -12.05 1.18 22.43
N VAL A 17 -10.90 0.56 22.59
CA VAL A 17 -10.44 0.02 23.89
C VAL A 17 -9.76 1.07 24.77
N GLN A 18 -9.23 2.16 24.17
CA GLN A 18 -8.46 3.21 24.84
C GLN A 18 -8.91 4.60 24.40
N CYS A 19 -8.69 5.59 25.30
CA CYS A 19 -8.87 6.99 24.96
C CYS A 19 -7.91 7.42 23.86
N PHE A 20 -8.44 7.97 22.78
CA PHE A 20 -7.62 8.40 21.62
C PHE A 20 -6.52 9.40 21.98
N ARG A 21 -6.68 10.22 23.03
CA ARG A 21 -5.71 11.25 23.40
C ARG A 21 -4.69 10.82 24.44
N CYS A 22 -5.16 10.25 25.56
CA CYS A 22 -4.29 9.90 26.69
C CYS A 22 -3.98 8.39 26.77
N THR A 23 -4.45 7.61 25.78
CA THR A 23 -4.24 6.14 25.68
C THR A 23 -4.70 5.32 26.88
N ALA A 24 -5.32 5.93 27.88
CA ALA A 24 -5.85 5.22 29.05
C ALA A 24 -7.01 4.31 28.66
N ASN A 25 -6.99 3.07 29.13
CA ASN A 25 -8.03 2.08 28.86
C ASN A 25 -9.39 2.53 29.38
N PHE A 26 -10.44 2.24 28.62
CA PHE A 26 -11.81 2.43 29.07
C PHE A 26 -12.23 1.34 30.05
N SER A 27 -13.05 1.70 31.02
CA SER A 27 -13.60 0.81 32.04
C SER A 27 -14.99 1.28 32.45
N LEU A 28 -15.66 0.59 33.40
CA LEU A 28 -16.92 1.02 33.98
C LEU A 28 -16.84 2.44 34.57
N PHE A 29 -15.69 2.83 35.14
CA PHE A 29 -15.47 4.16 35.74
C PHE A 29 -14.89 5.16 34.75
N ARG A 30 -14.31 4.73 33.63
CA ARG A 30 -13.76 5.58 32.58
C ARG A 30 -14.54 5.39 31.29
N ARG A 31 -15.67 6.09 31.20
CA ARG A 31 -16.63 5.98 30.10
C ARG A 31 -16.11 6.59 28.81
N ARG A 32 -16.62 6.10 27.68
CA ARG A 32 -16.36 6.56 26.33
C ARG A 32 -17.18 7.81 26.00
N HIS A 33 -16.53 8.79 25.38
CA HIS A 33 -17.18 10.02 24.90
C HIS A 33 -16.70 10.32 23.48
N HIS A 34 -17.63 10.47 22.56
CA HIS A 34 -17.32 10.87 21.19
C HIS A 34 -17.17 12.38 21.08
N CYS A 35 -16.07 12.83 20.46
CA CYS A 35 -15.95 14.21 20.01
C CYS A 35 -16.86 14.42 18.78
N ARG A 36 -17.77 15.40 18.86
CA ARG A 36 -18.74 15.68 17.79
C ARG A 36 -18.10 16.29 16.54
N LEU A 37 -16.86 16.74 16.63
CA LEU A 37 -16.13 17.31 15.51
C LEU A 37 -15.22 16.29 14.81
N CYS A 38 -14.42 15.50 15.53
CA CYS A 38 -13.51 14.53 14.92
C CYS A 38 -14.02 13.06 14.94
N GLY A 39 -15.16 12.78 15.55
CA GLY A 39 -15.76 11.43 15.60
C GLY A 39 -15.02 10.40 16.48
N ARG A 40 -13.91 10.78 17.12
CA ARG A 40 -13.05 9.88 17.91
C ARG A 40 -13.53 9.72 19.33
N VAL A 41 -13.16 8.59 19.95
CA VAL A 41 -13.56 8.24 21.32
C VAL A 41 -12.48 8.67 22.32
N HIS A 42 -12.90 9.41 23.34
CA HIS A 42 -12.05 9.96 24.38
C HIS A 42 -12.62 9.66 25.77
N CYS A 43 -11.79 9.72 26.81
CA CYS A 43 -12.28 9.75 28.19
C CYS A 43 -12.85 11.14 28.53
N TYR A 44 -13.56 11.23 29.65
CA TYR A 44 -14.19 12.47 30.09
C TYR A 44 -13.20 13.65 30.15
N SER A 45 -12.05 13.48 30.80
CA SER A 45 -11.04 14.53 30.93
C SER A 45 -10.48 15.03 29.59
N CYS A 46 -10.47 14.20 28.57
CA CYS A 46 -9.98 14.58 27.23
C CYS A 46 -11.09 15.11 26.30
N CYS A 47 -12.37 14.96 26.68
CA CYS A 47 -13.54 15.37 25.89
C CYS A 47 -14.64 15.95 26.81
N SER A 48 -14.27 16.89 27.65
CA SER A 48 -15.19 17.55 28.60
C SER A 48 -15.71 18.92 28.12
N SER A 49 -15.07 19.48 27.10
CA SER A 49 -15.40 20.82 26.61
C SER A 49 -16.59 20.82 25.68
N PHE A 50 -17.38 21.91 25.74
CA PHE A 50 -18.52 22.16 24.86
C PHE A 50 -18.33 23.48 24.14
N ALA A 51 -18.62 23.51 22.84
CA ALA A 51 -18.64 24.74 22.06
C ALA A 51 -19.56 24.61 20.85
N THR A 52 -20.02 25.75 20.36
CA THR A 52 -20.66 25.85 19.06
C THR A 52 -19.59 25.71 17.96
N ILE A 53 -19.82 24.84 17.02
CA ILE A 53 -18.89 24.67 15.90
C ILE A 53 -19.02 25.87 14.95
N PRO A 54 -17.94 26.62 14.65
CA PRO A 54 -17.98 27.74 13.71
C PRO A 54 -18.54 27.32 12.36
N LYS A 55 -19.32 28.19 11.70
CA LYS A 55 -19.97 27.90 10.39
C LYS A 55 -19.01 27.31 9.35
N GLN A 56 -17.75 27.77 9.34
CA GLN A 56 -16.68 27.27 8.48
C GLN A 56 -16.34 25.79 8.72
N LEU A 57 -16.52 25.31 9.97
CA LEU A 57 -16.30 23.93 10.37
C LEU A 57 -17.60 23.11 10.37
N GLN A 58 -18.79 23.75 10.41
CA GLN A 58 -20.08 23.05 10.33
C GLN A 58 -20.29 22.35 9.01
N GLN A 59 -19.89 22.97 7.89
CA GLN A 59 -19.96 22.37 6.56
C GLN A 59 -19.11 21.08 6.47
N LEU A 60 -18.13 20.96 7.35
CA LEU A 60 -17.24 19.80 7.45
C LEU A 60 -17.81 18.72 8.38
N SER A 61 -18.65 19.09 9.34
CA SER A 61 -19.09 18.21 10.43
C SER A 61 -20.48 17.62 10.24
N GLN A 62 -21.32 18.20 9.37
CA GLN A 62 -22.75 17.87 9.24
C GLN A 62 -23.49 17.88 10.61
N VAL A 63 -22.97 18.61 11.60
CA VAL A 63 -23.52 18.71 12.94
C VAL A 63 -24.28 20.02 13.07
N ALA A 64 -25.42 19.98 13.74
CA ALA A 64 -26.25 21.17 14.04
C ALA A 64 -25.46 22.28 14.77
N ALA A 65 -25.94 23.51 14.65
CA ALA A 65 -25.25 24.72 15.15
C ALA A 65 -25.16 24.83 16.69
N ASP A 66 -25.76 23.90 17.44
CA ASP A 66 -25.81 23.93 18.88
C ASP A 66 -24.50 23.57 19.56
N SER A 67 -24.36 23.92 20.83
CA SER A 67 -23.20 23.59 21.64
C SER A 67 -23.03 22.07 21.76
N VAL A 68 -21.89 21.56 21.28
CA VAL A 68 -21.62 20.12 21.20
C VAL A 68 -20.34 19.76 21.95
N ARG A 69 -20.26 18.51 22.41
CA ARG A 69 -19.09 17.99 23.11
C ARG A 69 -17.91 17.82 22.17
N LEU A 70 -16.77 18.38 22.54
CA LEU A 70 -15.53 18.36 21.78
C LEU A 70 -14.38 17.84 22.62
N CYS A 71 -13.43 17.15 21.99
CA CYS A 71 -12.13 16.91 22.61
C CYS A 71 -11.35 18.23 22.69
N SER A 72 -10.39 18.31 23.61
CA SER A 72 -9.63 19.54 23.83
C SER A 72 -8.99 20.11 22.55
N THR A 73 -8.40 19.27 21.72
CA THR A 73 -7.79 19.71 20.43
C THR A 73 -8.84 20.35 19.50
N CYS A 74 -10.02 19.73 19.38
CA CYS A 74 -11.09 20.28 18.56
C CYS A 74 -11.70 21.54 19.17
N TYR A 75 -11.81 21.60 20.49
CA TYR A 75 -12.24 22.78 21.21
C TYR A 75 -11.31 23.97 20.98
N ASP A 76 -9.99 23.77 21.15
CA ASP A 76 -8.98 24.80 20.93
C ASP A 76 -9.02 25.31 19.48
N ASN A 77 -9.19 24.41 18.52
CA ASN A 77 -9.35 24.79 17.10
C ASN A 77 -10.63 25.60 16.85
N CYS A 78 -11.76 25.24 17.46
CA CYS A 78 -12.99 26.03 17.36
C CYS A 78 -12.82 27.42 17.96
N GLN A 79 -12.23 27.52 19.15
CA GLN A 79 -11.95 28.80 19.80
C GLN A 79 -11.01 29.67 18.95
N PHE A 80 -9.96 29.06 18.39
CA PHE A 80 -9.04 29.78 17.52
C PHE A 80 -9.75 30.34 16.28
N VAL A 81 -10.50 29.51 15.56
CA VAL A 81 -11.24 29.94 14.35
C VAL A 81 -12.25 31.05 14.69
N THR A 82 -12.91 30.96 15.85
CA THR A 82 -13.84 31.99 16.29
C THR A 82 -13.16 33.32 16.58
N ARG A 83 -12.03 33.30 17.32
CA ARG A 83 -11.26 34.51 17.68
C ARG A 83 -10.62 35.20 16.48
N HIS A 84 -10.10 34.42 15.53
CA HIS A 84 -9.32 34.93 14.41
C HIS A 84 -10.07 34.95 13.08
N ARG A 85 -11.42 34.82 13.12
CA ARG A 85 -12.25 34.78 11.90
C ARG A 85 -12.01 35.96 10.97
N ALA A 86 -11.97 37.17 11.50
CA ALA A 86 -11.75 38.37 10.71
C ALA A 86 -10.35 38.37 10.06
N LEU A 87 -9.34 37.94 10.81
CA LEU A 87 -7.96 37.83 10.36
C LEU A 87 -7.81 36.75 9.26
N LEU A 88 -8.43 35.59 9.44
CA LEU A 88 -8.41 34.52 8.44
C LEU A 88 -9.12 34.91 7.15
N LEU A 89 -10.22 35.66 7.24
CA LEU A 89 -10.92 36.22 6.08
C LEU A 89 -10.10 37.32 5.40
N ALA A 90 -9.43 38.18 6.17
CA ALA A 90 -8.54 39.19 5.64
C ALA A 90 -7.38 38.57 4.86
N PHE A 91 -6.72 37.54 5.40
CA PHE A 91 -5.68 36.81 4.70
C PHE A 91 -6.18 36.09 3.43
N ALA A 92 -7.37 35.50 3.49
CA ALA A 92 -7.97 34.82 2.35
C ALA A 92 -8.33 35.78 1.18
N ASN A 93 -8.55 37.04 1.48
CA ASN A 93 -8.92 38.07 0.52
C ASN A 93 -7.78 39.08 0.26
N ALA A 94 -6.63 38.95 0.89
CA ALA A 94 -5.52 39.89 0.75
C ALA A 94 -4.95 39.86 -0.67
N PRO A 95 -4.71 40.99 -1.29
CA PRO A 95 -4.10 41.08 -2.61
C PRO A 95 -2.58 40.86 -2.59
N CYS A 96 -2.03 40.41 -1.48
CA CYS A 96 -0.61 40.16 -1.27
C CYS A 96 -0.20 38.73 -1.61
N SER A 97 1.05 38.56 -1.98
CA SER A 97 1.65 37.24 -2.20
C SER A 97 1.84 36.48 -0.88
N LEU A 98 1.92 35.14 -0.95
CA LEU A 98 2.25 34.34 0.23
C LEU A 98 3.65 34.62 0.77
N ARG A 99 4.56 35.16 -0.03
CA ARG A 99 5.87 35.63 0.42
C ARG A 99 5.73 36.82 1.34
N GLU A 100 4.86 37.78 1.00
CA GLU A 100 4.52 38.92 1.84
C GLU A 100 3.79 38.50 3.11
N LEU A 101 2.84 37.55 3.00
CA LEU A 101 2.18 36.95 4.18
C LEU A 101 3.19 36.23 5.09
N ARG A 102 4.23 35.59 4.53
CA ARG A 102 5.32 34.97 5.30
C ARG A 102 6.15 36.01 6.06
N ASN A 103 6.46 37.12 5.42
CA ASN A 103 7.18 38.21 6.08
C ASN A 103 6.37 38.81 7.25
N LEU A 104 5.04 38.78 7.13
CA LEU A 104 4.13 39.20 8.20
C LEU A 104 4.07 38.19 9.37
N GLN A 105 4.55 36.94 9.18
CA GLN A 105 4.61 35.92 10.23
C GLN A 105 5.49 36.35 11.44
N GLY A 106 6.49 37.19 11.18
CA GLY A 106 7.36 37.77 12.21
C GLY A 106 6.79 38.98 12.94
N VAL A 107 5.65 39.50 12.51
CA VAL A 107 5.10 40.77 13.05
C VAL A 107 4.44 40.56 14.43
N CYS A 108 3.70 39.47 14.62
CA CYS A 108 3.18 39.11 15.93
C CYS A 108 2.82 37.62 16.01
N LEU A 109 2.70 37.13 17.26
CA LEU A 109 2.42 35.72 17.53
C LEU A 109 1.04 35.27 16.98
N ASP A 110 0.06 36.14 16.97
CA ASP A 110 -1.29 35.83 16.47
C ASP A 110 -1.33 35.71 14.95
N TRP A 111 -0.55 36.51 14.23
CA TRP A 111 -0.40 36.37 12.78
C TRP A 111 0.32 35.09 12.42
N SER A 112 1.36 34.73 13.16
CA SER A 112 2.05 33.46 13.00
C SER A 112 1.11 32.28 13.22
N LYS A 113 0.33 32.31 14.30
CA LYS A 113 -0.68 31.27 14.61
C LYS A 113 -1.80 31.25 13.55
N ALA A 114 -2.27 32.40 13.07
CA ALA A 114 -3.28 32.46 12.04
C ALA A 114 -2.80 31.88 10.71
N LEU A 115 -1.57 32.13 10.31
CA LEU A 115 -0.96 31.57 9.09
C LEU A 115 -0.68 30.07 9.22
N HIS A 116 -0.25 29.61 10.40
CA HIS A 116 -0.15 28.17 10.70
C HIS A 116 -1.52 27.48 10.67
N THR A 117 -2.55 28.13 11.17
CA THR A 117 -3.91 27.58 11.14
C THR A 117 -4.52 27.65 9.76
N LEU A 118 -4.24 28.67 8.98
CA LEU A 118 -4.60 28.72 7.56
C LEU A 118 -3.93 27.54 6.81
N GLY A 119 -2.66 27.27 7.08
CA GLY A 119 -1.96 26.09 6.59
C GLY A 119 -2.59 24.78 7.06
N ALA A 120 -2.97 24.69 8.32
CA ALA A 120 -3.65 23.52 8.91
C ALA A 120 -5.10 23.36 8.43
N LEU A 121 -5.83 24.46 8.17
CA LEU A 121 -7.16 24.46 7.55
C LEU A 121 -7.12 24.17 6.05
N LEU A 122 -6.10 24.65 5.38
CA LEU A 122 -5.87 24.36 3.96
C LEU A 122 -5.32 22.94 3.76
N SER A 123 -4.59 22.36 4.74
CA SER A 123 -4.11 20.98 4.69
C SER A 123 -5.24 19.94 4.59
N PRO A 124 -6.34 20.04 5.35
CA PRO A 124 -7.53 19.23 5.11
C PRO A 124 -8.22 19.53 3.79
N ILE A 125 -8.25 20.79 3.35
CA ILE A 125 -8.86 21.17 2.06
C ILE A 125 -8.30 20.34 0.91
N HIS A 126 -7.07 19.89 0.97
CA HIS A 126 -6.52 18.96 -0.02
C HIS A 126 -7.23 17.58 0.00
N SER A 127 -7.67 17.09 1.15
CA SER A 127 -8.51 15.89 1.25
C SER A 127 -9.94 16.16 0.79
N PHE A 128 -10.38 17.42 0.87
CA PHE A 128 -11.72 17.91 0.58
C PHE A 128 -11.89 18.55 -0.80
N LEU A 129 -10.81 18.86 -1.50
CA LEU A 129 -10.87 19.28 -2.90
C LEU A 129 -11.71 18.35 -3.79
N HIS A 130 -11.87 17.11 -3.31
CA HIS A 130 -12.68 16.08 -3.96
C HIS A 130 -14.15 16.05 -3.53
N LEU A 131 -14.52 16.74 -2.45
CA LEU A 131 -15.83 16.56 -1.81
C LEU A 131 -16.64 17.85 -1.58
N CYS A 132 -16.01 19.02 -1.64
CA CYS A 132 -16.71 20.30 -1.44
C CYS A 132 -16.42 21.30 -2.56
N PRO A 133 -17.44 21.94 -3.15
CA PRO A 133 -17.23 23.05 -4.07
C PRO A 133 -16.61 24.24 -3.28
N PHE A 134 -15.47 24.74 -3.75
CA PHE A 134 -14.91 25.98 -3.24
C PHE A 134 -15.86 27.13 -3.49
N THR A 135 -15.94 28.06 -2.55
CA THR A 135 -16.47 29.38 -2.85
C THR A 135 -15.61 30.03 -3.96
N ARG A 136 -16.20 30.92 -4.76
CA ARG A 136 -15.45 31.66 -5.81
C ARG A 136 -14.20 32.34 -5.24
N THR A 137 -14.28 32.86 -4.04
CA THR A 137 -13.18 33.54 -3.33
C THR A 137 -12.05 32.58 -2.96
N GLN A 138 -12.38 31.38 -2.45
CA GLN A 138 -11.38 30.34 -2.13
C GLN A 138 -10.69 29.81 -3.39
N ALA A 139 -11.45 29.59 -4.46
CA ALA A 139 -10.90 29.17 -5.75
C ALA A 139 -9.98 30.24 -6.36
N PHE A 140 -10.34 31.51 -6.22
CA PHE A 140 -9.53 32.64 -6.69
C PHE A 140 -8.21 32.75 -5.90
N PHE A 141 -8.28 32.68 -4.55
CA PHE A 141 -7.09 32.71 -3.69
C PHE A 141 -6.14 31.54 -4.00
N LEU A 142 -6.66 30.34 -4.12
CA LEU A 142 -5.87 29.16 -4.48
C LEU A 142 -5.23 29.28 -5.87
N ARG A 143 -5.93 29.89 -6.84
CA ARG A 143 -5.38 30.17 -8.17
C ARG A 143 -4.28 31.21 -8.15
N ALA A 144 -4.46 32.29 -7.39
CA ALA A 144 -3.49 33.40 -7.31
C ALA A 144 -2.16 32.94 -6.65
N HIS A 145 -2.26 32.05 -5.65
CA HIS A 145 -1.11 31.70 -4.79
C HIS A 145 -0.64 30.23 -4.92
N HIS A 146 -1.03 29.52 -5.99
CA HIS A 146 -0.76 28.09 -6.12
C HIS A 146 0.74 27.71 -6.08
N LYS A 147 1.62 28.55 -6.63
CA LYS A 147 3.08 28.28 -6.66
C LYS A 147 3.69 28.32 -5.28
N GLU A 148 3.32 29.32 -4.48
CA GLU A 148 3.81 29.51 -3.13
C GLU A 148 3.17 28.51 -2.15
N LEU A 149 1.86 28.27 -2.27
CA LEU A 149 1.14 27.25 -1.53
C LEU A 149 1.76 25.86 -1.76
N ARG A 150 2.16 25.56 -2.99
CA ARG A 150 2.84 24.33 -3.35
C ARG A 150 4.17 24.17 -2.61
N SER A 151 4.98 25.20 -2.54
CA SER A 151 6.28 25.16 -1.85
C SER A 151 6.15 25.10 -0.32
N MET A 152 5.20 25.83 0.26
CA MET A 152 4.98 25.93 1.70
C MET A 152 4.30 24.70 2.30
N LEU A 153 3.34 24.12 1.59
CA LEU A 153 2.44 23.09 2.11
C LEU A 153 2.79 21.70 1.59
N ARG A 154 3.80 21.57 0.72
CA ARG A 154 4.12 20.34 -0.04
C ARG A 154 2.92 19.78 -0.79
N TRP A 155 2.09 20.69 -1.32
CA TRP A 155 0.86 20.35 -2.01
C TRP A 155 0.92 20.58 -3.49
N ARG A 156 0.11 19.81 -4.20
CA ARG A 156 -0.26 20.05 -5.59
C ARG A 156 -1.78 20.06 -5.66
N VAL A 157 -2.35 21.22 -5.98
CA VAL A 157 -3.79 21.39 -6.07
C VAL A 157 -4.26 20.97 -7.45
N PRO A 158 -5.07 19.91 -7.58
CA PRO A 158 -5.49 19.38 -8.88
C PRO A 158 -6.32 20.32 -9.74
N MET A 159 -6.95 21.32 -9.11
CA MET A 159 -7.91 22.22 -9.75
C MET A 159 -7.30 23.48 -10.37
N LEU A 160 -6.02 23.73 -10.17
CA LEU A 160 -5.35 24.85 -10.81
C LEU A 160 -5.07 24.50 -12.26
N ARG A 161 -5.21 25.49 -13.18
CA ARG A 161 -5.14 25.27 -14.63
C ARG A 161 -4.00 24.32 -15.00
N ALA A 162 -4.29 23.27 -15.72
CA ALA A 162 -3.34 22.26 -16.14
C ALA A 162 -2.09 22.87 -16.83
N GLY A 163 -2.23 23.98 -17.54
CA GLY A 163 -1.12 24.69 -18.16
C GLY A 163 -0.15 25.35 -17.17
N GLU A 164 -0.59 25.69 -15.95
CA GLU A 164 0.25 26.30 -14.90
C GLU A 164 0.90 25.26 -13.99
N LEU A 165 0.29 24.07 -13.86
CA LEU A 165 0.88 22.91 -13.19
C LEU A 165 2.00 22.26 -14.01
N CYS A 166 1.97 22.45 -15.34
CA CYS A 166 2.72 21.66 -16.30
C CYS A 166 4.06 22.24 -16.71
N ARG A 167 4.78 22.95 -15.88
CA ARG A 167 6.24 23.07 -16.07
C ARG A 167 7.00 21.79 -15.62
N GLY A 168 6.28 20.74 -15.18
CA GLY A 168 6.82 19.43 -14.88
C GLY A 168 5.72 18.35 -14.96
N PHE A 169 6.10 17.15 -15.40
CA PHE A 169 5.20 16.02 -15.47
C PHE A 169 4.83 15.52 -14.07
N LEU A 170 3.60 15.02 -13.93
CA LEU A 170 3.11 14.48 -12.66
C LEU A 170 3.79 13.15 -12.31
N LYS A 171 4.04 12.95 -11.02
CA LYS A 171 4.45 11.65 -10.49
C LYS A 171 3.24 10.72 -10.34
N CYS A 172 3.49 9.42 -10.14
CA CYS A 172 2.42 8.42 -10.07
C CYS A 172 1.39 8.67 -8.97
N ASP A 173 1.84 9.13 -7.79
CA ASP A 173 0.98 9.49 -6.67
C ASP A 173 0.03 10.65 -7.01
N GLU A 174 0.54 11.61 -7.76
CA GLU A 174 -0.22 12.77 -8.24
C GLU A 174 -1.24 12.36 -9.31
N ILE A 175 -0.82 11.50 -10.25
CA ILE A 175 -1.72 10.97 -11.28
C ILE A 175 -2.86 10.18 -10.64
N LEU A 176 -2.56 9.28 -9.70
CA LEU A 176 -3.59 8.52 -9.01
C LEU A 176 -4.56 9.42 -8.22
N SER A 177 -4.08 10.53 -7.67
CA SER A 177 -4.94 11.49 -6.97
C SER A 177 -5.96 12.17 -7.89
N LEU A 178 -5.70 12.21 -9.20
CA LEU A 178 -6.58 12.80 -10.20
C LEU A 178 -7.66 11.84 -10.72
N TYR A 179 -7.68 10.58 -10.28
CA TYR A 179 -8.61 9.58 -10.80
C TYR A 179 -10.08 9.99 -10.68
N GLU A 180 -10.48 10.61 -9.57
CA GLU A 180 -11.86 11.08 -9.38
C GLU A 180 -12.26 12.23 -10.34
N HIS A 181 -11.26 12.96 -10.85
CA HIS A 181 -11.44 14.08 -11.78
C HIS A 181 -11.11 13.74 -13.24
N ARG A 182 -10.97 12.45 -13.55
CA ARG A 182 -10.51 11.94 -14.84
C ARG A 182 -11.33 12.40 -16.06
N SER A 183 -12.61 12.76 -15.87
CA SER A 183 -13.47 13.25 -16.96
C SER A 183 -13.20 14.71 -17.37
N LEU A 184 -12.48 15.47 -16.53
CA LEU A 184 -12.17 16.88 -16.83
C LEU A 184 -11.14 16.98 -17.97
N PRO A 185 -11.39 17.80 -19.01
CA PRO A 185 -10.51 17.88 -20.20
C PRO A 185 -9.05 18.15 -19.90
N HIS A 186 -8.77 19.09 -18.98
CA HIS A 186 -7.41 19.42 -18.57
C HIS A 186 -6.73 18.28 -17.77
N VAL A 187 -7.49 17.50 -17.00
CA VAL A 187 -6.96 16.32 -16.28
C VAL A 187 -6.59 15.24 -17.28
N ARG A 188 -7.44 14.98 -18.28
CA ARG A 188 -7.15 14.03 -19.37
C ARG A 188 -5.82 14.35 -20.04
N HIS A 189 -5.63 15.61 -20.42
CA HIS A 189 -4.43 16.04 -21.13
C HIS A 189 -3.16 15.87 -20.29
N ILE A 190 -3.16 16.37 -19.03
CA ILE A 190 -1.97 16.31 -18.17
C ILE A 190 -1.59 14.88 -17.79
N VAL A 191 -2.58 14.02 -17.51
CA VAL A 191 -2.34 12.61 -17.17
C VAL A 191 -1.72 11.88 -18.36
N CYS A 192 -2.28 12.00 -19.55
CA CYS A 192 -1.73 11.37 -20.76
C CYS A 192 -0.32 11.89 -21.09
N ALA A 193 -0.07 13.19 -20.93
CA ALA A 193 1.26 13.76 -21.12
C ALA A 193 2.26 13.21 -20.10
N SER A 194 1.84 13.02 -18.85
CA SER A 194 2.69 12.49 -17.78
C SER A 194 3.04 11.01 -17.99
N TRP A 195 2.10 10.16 -18.42
CA TRP A 195 2.38 8.76 -18.73
C TRP A 195 3.48 8.60 -19.78
N LYS A 196 3.47 9.44 -20.79
CA LYS A 196 4.51 9.45 -21.86
C LYS A 196 5.92 9.72 -21.35
N GLN A 197 6.05 10.36 -20.18
CA GLN A 197 7.35 10.73 -19.59
C GLN A 197 7.78 9.79 -18.45
N LEU A 198 6.91 8.90 -18.00
CA LEU A 198 7.27 7.91 -17.00
C LEU A 198 8.19 6.85 -17.61
N HIS A 199 9.13 6.36 -16.79
CA HIS A 199 9.99 5.25 -17.19
C HIS A 199 9.14 4.01 -17.52
N SER A 200 9.58 3.21 -18.50
CA SER A 200 8.83 2.05 -18.98
C SER A 200 8.47 1.04 -17.88
N THR A 201 9.40 0.76 -16.98
CA THR A 201 9.16 -0.13 -15.82
C THR A 201 8.05 0.40 -14.92
N VAL A 202 8.02 1.71 -14.68
CA VAL A 202 6.97 2.35 -13.87
C VAL A 202 5.63 2.23 -14.58
N ASN A 203 5.58 2.48 -15.88
CA ASN A 203 4.36 2.32 -16.67
C ASN A 203 3.86 0.87 -16.66
N LEU A 204 4.75 -0.12 -16.75
CA LEU A 204 4.38 -1.54 -16.67
C LEU A 204 3.74 -1.91 -15.33
N ILE A 205 4.33 -1.47 -14.23
CA ILE A 205 3.79 -1.74 -12.89
C ILE A 205 2.45 -1.02 -12.68
N MET A 206 2.35 0.20 -13.21
CA MET A 206 1.16 1.03 -13.08
C MET A 206 0.08 0.71 -14.13
N LEU A 207 0.35 -0.14 -15.10
CA LEU A 207 -0.58 -0.43 -16.20
C LEU A 207 -1.98 -0.86 -15.71
N PRO A 208 -2.16 -1.77 -14.72
CA PRO A 208 -3.49 -2.12 -14.24
C PRO A 208 -4.27 -0.90 -13.71
N TYR A 209 -3.58 0.06 -13.12
CA TYR A 209 -4.18 1.31 -12.61
C TYR A 209 -4.50 2.28 -13.75
N TRP A 210 -3.61 2.40 -14.76
CA TRP A 210 -3.87 3.20 -15.95
C TRP A 210 -5.09 2.69 -16.72
N LEU A 211 -5.29 1.37 -16.79
CA LEU A 211 -6.47 0.79 -17.44
C LEU A 211 -7.78 1.13 -16.70
N ARG A 212 -7.74 1.38 -15.37
CA ARG A 212 -8.91 1.89 -14.65
C ARG A 212 -9.34 3.28 -15.13
N PHE A 213 -8.41 4.15 -15.49
CA PHE A 213 -8.74 5.43 -16.16
C PHE A 213 -9.44 5.17 -17.50
N CYS A 214 -8.94 4.22 -18.28
CA CYS A 214 -9.48 3.89 -19.61
C CYS A 214 -10.88 3.29 -19.55
N GLN A 215 -11.22 2.50 -18.54
CA GLN A 215 -12.53 1.87 -18.39
C GLN A 215 -13.69 2.86 -18.35
N LYS A 216 -13.46 4.03 -17.77
CA LYS A 216 -14.47 5.09 -17.65
C LYS A 216 -14.36 6.16 -18.73
N GLU A 217 -13.17 6.32 -19.29
CA GLU A 217 -12.82 7.40 -20.21
C GLU A 217 -11.91 6.87 -21.33
N PRO A 218 -12.45 6.46 -22.49
CA PRO A 218 -11.68 5.91 -23.62
C PRO A 218 -10.57 6.85 -24.13
N TYR A 219 -10.66 8.15 -23.86
CA TYR A 219 -9.64 9.14 -24.18
C TYR A 219 -8.25 8.73 -23.68
N TYR A 220 -8.16 8.18 -22.47
CA TYR A 220 -6.88 7.76 -21.89
C TYR A 220 -6.24 6.61 -22.65
N PHE A 221 -7.04 5.73 -23.25
CA PHE A 221 -6.50 4.65 -24.07
C PHE A 221 -5.83 5.20 -25.32
N VAL A 222 -6.52 6.06 -26.06
CA VAL A 222 -6.06 6.61 -27.34
C VAL A 222 -4.88 7.56 -27.16
N TYR A 223 -4.94 8.47 -26.20
CA TYR A 223 -3.95 9.53 -26.03
C TYR A 223 -2.91 9.25 -24.95
N GLY A 224 -3.10 8.22 -24.14
CA GLY A 224 -2.19 7.79 -23.07
C GLY A 224 -1.56 6.45 -23.35
N ILE A 225 -2.35 5.35 -23.40
CA ILE A 225 -1.84 3.99 -23.54
C ILE A 225 -1.16 3.76 -24.90
N LEU A 226 -1.82 4.04 -26.00
CA LEU A 226 -1.27 3.81 -27.35
C LEU A 226 0.06 4.52 -27.58
N PRO A 227 0.24 5.83 -27.27
CA PRO A 227 1.53 6.48 -27.44
C PRO A 227 2.65 5.97 -26.54
N VAL A 228 2.34 5.38 -25.37
CA VAL A 228 3.34 4.69 -24.55
C VAL A 228 3.70 3.35 -25.18
N ALA A 229 2.71 2.63 -25.71
CA ALA A 229 2.89 1.34 -26.41
C ALA A 229 3.76 1.49 -27.67
N GLU A 230 3.58 2.54 -28.47
CA GLU A 230 4.40 2.84 -29.65
C GLU A 230 5.90 2.97 -29.33
N ARG A 231 6.22 3.46 -28.12
CA ARG A 231 7.60 3.66 -27.66
C ARG A 231 8.19 2.46 -26.93
N CYS A 232 7.33 1.58 -26.40
CA CYS A 232 7.75 0.45 -25.57
C CYS A 232 6.96 -0.80 -25.96
N LYS A 233 7.55 -1.65 -26.80
CA LYS A 233 6.96 -2.90 -27.28
C LYS A 233 6.48 -3.80 -26.14
N ARG A 234 7.17 -3.81 -25.02
CA ARG A 234 6.82 -4.59 -23.81
C ARG A 234 5.59 -4.07 -23.11
N PHE A 235 5.48 -2.75 -23.05
CA PHE A 235 4.25 -2.13 -22.56
C PHE A 235 3.08 -2.44 -23.49
N ALA A 236 3.30 -2.44 -24.80
CA ALA A 236 2.32 -2.85 -25.80
C ALA A 236 1.88 -4.31 -25.59
N ALA A 237 2.82 -5.22 -25.38
CA ALA A 237 2.54 -6.63 -25.09
C ALA A 237 1.71 -6.81 -23.81
N ALA A 238 2.15 -6.23 -22.72
CA ALA A 238 1.44 -6.29 -21.44
C ALA A 238 0.04 -5.67 -21.51
N ALA A 239 -0.08 -4.53 -22.19
CA ALA A 239 -1.36 -3.85 -22.40
C ALA A 239 -2.31 -4.70 -23.27
N TYR A 240 -1.81 -5.33 -24.33
CA TYR A 240 -2.59 -6.22 -25.18
C TYR A 240 -3.11 -7.43 -24.41
N VAL A 241 -2.24 -8.11 -23.65
CA VAL A 241 -2.63 -9.26 -22.82
C VAL A 241 -3.78 -8.92 -21.86
N LEU A 242 -3.77 -7.70 -21.30
CA LEU A 242 -4.80 -7.27 -20.35
C LEU A 242 -6.08 -6.73 -21.01
N THR A 243 -6.01 -6.27 -22.25
CA THR A 243 -7.14 -5.57 -22.91
C THR A 243 -7.68 -6.29 -24.14
N LYS A 244 -6.89 -7.16 -24.76
CA LYS A 244 -7.13 -7.78 -26.07
C LYS A 244 -7.36 -6.76 -27.20
N ASP A 245 -6.91 -5.51 -27.03
CA ASP A 245 -7.13 -4.43 -28.00
C ASP A 245 -6.17 -4.53 -29.17
N MET A 246 -6.69 -4.87 -30.34
CA MET A 246 -5.92 -5.09 -31.58
C MET A 246 -5.09 -3.89 -32.01
N ARG A 247 -5.45 -2.66 -31.62
CA ARG A 247 -4.66 -1.46 -31.92
C ARG A 247 -3.26 -1.54 -31.34
N LEU A 248 -3.08 -2.21 -30.20
CA LEU A 248 -1.77 -2.42 -29.60
C LEU A 248 -0.86 -3.33 -30.43
N LEU A 249 -1.41 -4.32 -31.12
CA LEU A 249 -0.64 -5.17 -32.02
C LEU A 249 -0.14 -4.41 -33.27
N CYS A 250 -0.83 -3.34 -33.66
CA CYS A 250 -0.39 -2.50 -34.77
C CYS A 250 0.86 -1.67 -34.42
N THR A 251 1.16 -1.50 -33.14
CA THR A 251 2.34 -0.73 -32.64
C THR A 251 3.63 -1.55 -32.59
N VAL A 252 3.58 -2.85 -32.83
CA VAL A 252 4.73 -3.76 -32.75
C VAL A 252 5.02 -4.42 -34.08
N ASP A 253 6.28 -4.83 -34.30
CA ASP A 253 6.69 -5.53 -35.49
C ASP A 253 6.18 -6.99 -35.54
N SER A 254 6.28 -7.64 -36.70
CA SER A 254 5.72 -8.97 -36.96
C SER A 254 6.30 -10.06 -36.05
N ALA A 255 7.59 -9.98 -35.71
CA ALA A 255 8.25 -10.97 -34.83
C ALA A 255 7.67 -10.91 -33.42
N TRP A 256 7.47 -9.71 -32.88
CA TRP A 256 6.86 -9.52 -31.58
C TRP A 256 5.37 -9.87 -31.54
N LYS A 257 4.64 -9.67 -32.65
CA LYS A 257 3.23 -10.05 -32.74
C LYS A 257 3.01 -11.52 -32.46
N LEU A 258 3.83 -12.39 -33.01
CA LEU A 258 3.72 -13.84 -32.80
C LEU A 258 3.94 -14.21 -31.33
N ASP A 259 4.98 -13.65 -30.69
CA ASP A 259 5.25 -13.89 -29.27
C ASP A 259 4.13 -13.38 -28.36
N ILE A 260 3.55 -12.22 -28.67
CA ILE A 260 2.41 -11.65 -27.93
C ILE A 260 1.15 -12.52 -28.09
N LEU A 261 0.86 -13.01 -29.30
CA LEU A 261 -0.27 -13.88 -29.54
C LEU A 261 -0.11 -15.21 -28.79
N ARG A 262 1.06 -15.83 -28.82
CA ARG A 262 1.34 -17.02 -28.01
C ARG A 262 1.25 -16.79 -26.50
N SER A 263 1.61 -15.59 -26.04
CA SER A 263 1.37 -15.19 -24.64
C SER A 263 -0.12 -15.14 -24.31
N MET A 264 -0.96 -14.72 -25.27
CA MET A 264 -2.42 -14.75 -25.10
C MET A 264 -2.95 -16.16 -25.07
N ASP A 265 -2.48 -17.04 -25.97
CA ASP A 265 -2.86 -18.46 -25.96
C ASP A 265 -2.54 -19.08 -24.59
N PHE A 266 -1.39 -18.72 -24.01
CA PHE A 266 -1.01 -19.17 -22.66
C PHE A 266 -1.92 -18.62 -21.56
N VAL A 267 -2.34 -17.35 -21.64
CA VAL A 267 -3.28 -16.77 -20.67
C VAL A 267 -4.66 -17.44 -20.78
N GLU A 268 -5.13 -17.72 -21.99
CA GLU A 268 -6.39 -18.42 -22.21
C GLU A 268 -6.34 -19.86 -21.70
N LEU A 269 -5.21 -20.53 -21.94
CA LEU A 269 -4.93 -21.85 -21.38
C LEU A 269 -4.96 -21.79 -19.84
N LEU A 270 -4.28 -20.83 -19.20
CA LEU A 270 -4.33 -20.68 -17.74
C LEU A 270 -5.79 -20.51 -17.23
N CYS A 271 -6.63 -19.74 -17.94
CA CYS A 271 -8.04 -19.58 -17.58
C CYS A 271 -8.80 -20.91 -17.68
N SER A 272 -8.50 -21.75 -18.69
CA SER A 272 -9.15 -23.05 -18.85
C SER A 272 -8.76 -24.06 -17.76
N LEU A 273 -7.63 -23.84 -17.06
CA LEU A 273 -7.18 -24.71 -15.96
C LEU A 273 -7.97 -24.50 -14.66
N GLU A 274 -8.88 -23.53 -14.60
CA GLU A 274 -9.66 -23.23 -13.38
C GLU A 274 -10.45 -24.45 -12.87
N SER A 275 -10.96 -25.28 -13.78
CA SER A 275 -11.73 -26.50 -13.48
C SER A 275 -11.07 -27.80 -13.93
N ALA A 276 -9.86 -27.73 -14.52
CA ALA A 276 -9.21 -28.92 -15.09
C ALA A 276 -8.62 -29.87 -14.02
N SER A 277 -8.60 -31.14 -14.34
CA SER A 277 -7.81 -32.13 -13.59
C SER A 277 -6.32 -31.96 -13.85
N LEU A 278 -5.47 -32.58 -13.00
CA LEU A 278 -4.00 -32.49 -13.16
C LEU A 278 -3.54 -33.08 -14.50
N ASN A 279 -4.15 -34.18 -14.96
CA ASN A 279 -3.81 -34.81 -16.22
C ASN A 279 -4.19 -33.96 -17.42
N GLU A 280 -5.39 -33.39 -17.41
CA GLU A 280 -5.83 -32.42 -18.43
C GLU A 280 -4.94 -31.19 -18.46
N GLY A 281 -4.57 -30.65 -17.28
CA GLY A 281 -3.65 -29.55 -17.15
C GLY A 281 -2.26 -29.88 -17.73
N ARG A 282 -1.75 -31.09 -17.48
CA ARG A 282 -0.47 -31.54 -18.05
C ARG A 282 -0.51 -31.59 -19.58
N LEU A 283 -1.60 -32.14 -20.15
CA LEU A 283 -1.79 -32.20 -21.61
C LEU A 283 -1.92 -30.80 -22.19
N SER A 284 -2.72 -29.94 -21.57
CA SER A 284 -2.93 -28.56 -22.00
C SER A 284 -1.61 -27.76 -21.97
N LEU A 285 -0.83 -27.84 -20.89
CA LEU A 285 0.46 -27.16 -20.80
C LEU A 285 1.47 -27.69 -21.83
N ARG A 286 1.44 -28.99 -22.14
CA ARG A 286 2.29 -29.59 -23.18
C ARG A 286 1.94 -29.09 -24.59
N SER A 287 0.69 -28.75 -24.85
CA SER A 287 0.24 -28.26 -26.17
C SER A 287 0.60 -26.79 -26.41
N GLN A 288 1.00 -26.05 -25.37
CA GLN A 288 1.37 -24.65 -25.48
C GLN A 288 2.57 -24.45 -26.39
N LYS A 289 2.41 -23.61 -27.41
CA LYS A 289 3.49 -23.28 -28.35
C LYS A 289 4.52 -22.35 -27.72
N THR A 290 5.77 -22.73 -27.79
CA THR A 290 6.93 -21.92 -27.36
C THR A 290 7.74 -21.48 -28.60
N PRO A 291 8.58 -20.43 -28.51
CA PRO A 291 8.73 -19.54 -27.37
C PRO A 291 7.59 -18.49 -27.28
N PHE A 292 7.34 -17.94 -26.10
CA PHE A 292 6.43 -16.83 -25.86
C PHE A 292 6.93 -15.94 -24.70
N MET A 293 6.49 -14.67 -24.70
CA MET A 293 6.82 -13.75 -23.60
C MET A 293 5.96 -14.05 -22.37
N LEU A 294 6.58 -14.10 -21.18
CA LEU A 294 5.83 -14.28 -19.94
C LEU A 294 4.97 -13.03 -19.64
N PRO A 295 3.67 -13.19 -19.44
CA PRO A 295 2.76 -12.04 -19.22
C PRO A 295 3.11 -11.17 -18.00
N TRP A 296 3.73 -11.77 -16.98
CA TRP A 296 4.16 -11.08 -15.74
C TRP A 296 5.60 -10.57 -15.79
N ALA A 297 6.43 -11.14 -16.65
CA ALA A 297 7.84 -10.80 -16.79
C ALA A 297 8.17 -10.47 -18.27
N PRO A 298 7.79 -9.29 -18.77
CA PRO A 298 7.87 -8.96 -20.21
C PRO A 298 9.29 -8.84 -20.77
N TYR A 299 10.30 -9.07 -19.95
CA TYR A 299 11.71 -9.22 -20.37
C TYR A 299 12.16 -10.69 -20.44
N THR A 300 11.24 -11.60 -20.14
CA THR A 300 11.53 -13.03 -20.02
C THR A 300 10.68 -13.81 -21.02
N GLN A 301 11.35 -14.55 -21.89
CA GLN A 301 10.75 -15.45 -22.86
C GLN A 301 10.75 -16.87 -22.29
N CYS A 302 9.60 -17.53 -22.28
CA CYS A 302 9.50 -18.95 -21.99
C CYS A 302 9.94 -19.75 -23.23
N LEU A 303 10.94 -20.60 -23.07
CA LEU A 303 11.46 -21.45 -24.11
C LEU A 303 10.83 -22.84 -24.06
N ASN A 304 10.47 -23.33 -22.87
CA ASN A 304 9.88 -24.63 -22.65
C ASN A 304 9.08 -24.65 -21.34
N ILE A 305 8.03 -25.47 -21.27
CA ILE A 305 7.27 -25.80 -20.06
C ILE A 305 7.59 -27.25 -19.72
N ASP A 306 8.36 -27.47 -18.65
CA ASP A 306 8.70 -28.82 -18.21
C ASP A 306 7.51 -29.46 -17.46
N THR A 307 6.60 -30.04 -18.23
CA THR A 307 5.39 -30.67 -17.69
C THR A 307 5.68 -31.93 -16.85
N SER A 308 6.91 -32.49 -16.86
CA SER A 308 7.30 -33.59 -15.98
C SER A 308 7.37 -33.14 -14.52
N THR A 309 7.65 -31.86 -14.28
CA THR A 309 7.73 -31.25 -12.94
C THR A 309 6.37 -30.83 -12.38
N LEU A 310 5.27 -30.99 -13.13
CA LEU A 310 3.94 -30.59 -12.70
C LEU A 310 3.49 -31.41 -11.49
N THR A 311 3.36 -30.75 -10.36
CA THR A 311 2.94 -31.32 -9.07
C THR A 311 1.91 -30.47 -8.37
N VAL A 312 1.08 -31.07 -7.52
CA VAL A 312 0.16 -30.36 -6.64
C VAL A 312 0.83 -30.12 -5.30
N LEU A 313 0.82 -28.89 -4.81
CA LEU A 313 1.30 -28.62 -3.46
C LEU A 313 0.17 -28.85 -2.44
N HIS A 314 0.50 -29.51 -1.34
CA HIS A 314 -0.42 -29.78 -0.25
C HIS A 314 -0.68 -28.51 0.58
N SER A 315 -1.65 -27.72 0.16
CA SER A 315 -2.19 -26.56 0.86
C SER A 315 -3.69 -26.45 0.62
N ALA A 316 -4.38 -25.56 1.33
CA ALA A 316 -5.83 -25.42 1.21
C ALA A 316 -6.29 -25.10 -0.24
N SER A 317 -5.51 -24.34 -1.00
CA SER A 317 -5.80 -23.99 -2.39
C SER A 317 -5.22 -24.96 -3.42
N GLN A 318 -4.48 -25.99 -3.00
CA GLN A 318 -3.85 -27.00 -3.86
C GLN A 318 -3.23 -26.44 -5.16
N PRO A 319 -2.31 -25.48 -5.08
CA PRO A 319 -1.74 -24.88 -6.27
C PRO A 319 -0.88 -25.87 -7.04
N TRP A 320 -0.83 -25.72 -8.34
CA TRP A 320 0.04 -26.52 -9.19
C TRP A 320 1.39 -25.83 -9.32
N ARG A 321 2.47 -26.57 -9.10
CA ARG A 321 3.84 -26.14 -9.36
C ARG A 321 4.30 -26.72 -10.69
N VAL A 322 4.91 -25.91 -11.54
CA VAL A 322 5.55 -26.33 -12.79
C VAL A 322 6.81 -25.50 -13.02
N THR A 323 7.83 -26.11 -13.65
CA THR A 323 9.08 -25.45 -13.98
C THR A 323 9.06 -24.98 -15.43
N LEU A 324 9.49 -23.74 -15.64
CA LEU A 324 9.68 -23.13 -16.96
C LEU A 324 11.17 -22.96 -17.26
N ASP A 325 11.60 -23.31 -18.47
CA ASP A 325 12.92 -22.93 -19.00
C ASP A 325 12.76 -21.55 -19.66
N VAL A 326 13.46 -20.57 -19.17
CA VAL A 326 13.25 -19.17 -19.56
C VAL A 326 14.56 -18.48 -19.94
N LYS A 327 14.46 -17.45 -20.79
CA LYS A 327 15.57 -16.60 -21.22
C LYS A 327 15.24 -15.13 -21.00
N ASN A 328 16.12 -14.43 -20.29
CA ASN A 328 16.04 -12.98 -20.22
C ASN A 328 16.49 -12.34 -21.53
N THR A 329 15.61 -11.61 -22.19
CA THR A 329 15.85 -11.01 -23.51
C THR A 329 16.74 -9.76 -23.48
N GLN A 330 17.07 -9.22 -22.29
CA GLN A 330 17.95 -8.07 -22.17
C GLN A 330 19.43 -8.46 -22.12
N ASN A 331 19.75 -9.50 -21.36
CA ASN A 331 21.14 -9.95 -21.14
C ASN A 331 21.41 -11.34 -21.69
N GLY A 332 20.40 -12.01 -22.30
CA GLY A 332 20.56 -13.35 -22.90
C GLY A 332 20.64 -14.50 -21.89
N ALA A 333 20.61 -14.24 -20.60
CA ALA A 333 20.73 -15.28 -19.57
C ALA A 333 19.54 -16.24 -19.61
N ALA A 334 19.83 -17.54 -19.66
CA ALA A 334 18.85 -18.61 -19.54
C ALA A 334 18.86 -19.19 -18.12
N TYR A 335 17.68 -19.49 -17.57
CA TYR A 335 17.54 -20.07 -16.24
C TYR A 335 16.23 -20.83 -16.12
N ARG A 336 16.09 -21.63 -15.06
CA ARG A 336 14.85 -22.33 -14.72
C ARG A 336 14.07 -21.51 -13.68
N CYS A 337 12.77 -21.40 -13.88
CA CYS A 337 11.87 -20.67 -13.01
C CYS A 337 10.68 -21.55 -12.63
N ASP A 338 10.51 -21.79 -11.33
CA ASP A 338 9.31 -22.45 -10.83
C ASP A 338 8.17 -21.47 -10.70
N VAL A 339 7.00 -21.86 -11.15
CA VAL A 339 5.78 -21.06 -11.00
C VAL A 339 4.69 -21.86 -10.31
N LEU A 340 3.88 -21.16 -9.55
CA LEU A 340 2.64 -21.68 -8.95
C LEU A 340 1.44 -21.20 -9.77
N ILE A 341 0.65 -22.12 -10.27
CA ILE A 341 -0.66 -21.84 -10.85
C ILE A 341 -1.68 -22.04 -9.71
N LYS A 342 -2.26 -20.92 -9.24
CA LYS A 342 -3.28 -20.92 -8.17
C LYS A 342 -4.66 -20.70 -8.77
N ARG A 343 -5.62 -21.53 -8.35
CA ARG A 343 -7.05 -21.37 -8.67
C ARG A 343 -7.71 -20.47 -7.62
N ASP A 344 -7.31 -19.20 -7.63
CA ASP A 344 -7.72 -18.20 -6.65
C ASP A 344 -7.55 -16.78 -7.22
N ASN A 345 -8.18 -15.81 -6.54
CA ASN A 345 -8.06 -14.39 -6.88
C ASN A 345 -6.76 -13.80 -6.32
N LEU A 346 -5.76 -13.64 -7.16
CA LEU A 346 -4.45 -13.10 -6.78
C LEU A 346 -4.36 -11.55 -6.80
N SER A 347 -5.48 -10.83 -6.91
CA SER A 347 -5.45 -9.36 -6.96
C SER A 347 -4.84 -8.73 -5.70
N ARG A 348 -5.01 -9.37 -4.55
CA ARG A 348 -4.44 -8.92 -3.27
C ARG A 348 -2.94 -9.16 -3.19
N ASP A 349 -2.46 -10.32 -3.66
CA ASP A 349 -1.03 -10.62 -3.79
C ASP A 349 -0.36 -9.64 -4.76
N LYS A 350 -0.99 -9.37 -5.90
CA LYS A 350 -0.51 -8.38 -6.87
C LYS A 350 -0.43 -6.99 -6.27
N LEU A 351 -1.44 -6.58 -5.50
CA LEU A 351 -1.42 -5.31 -4.77
C LEU A 351 -0.27 -5.27 -3.76
N ALA A 352 -0.10 -6.32 -2.95
CA ALA A 352 0.97 -6.37 -1.96
C ALA A 352 2.35 -6.19 -2.62
N MET A 353 2.62 -6.87 -3.73
CA MET A 353 3.86 -6.69 -4.49
C MET A 353 3.98 -5.28 -5.08
N SER A 354 2.89 -4.68 -5.53
CA SER A 354 2.89 -3.28 -6.00
C SER A 354 3.22 -2.30 -4.86
N VAL A 355 2.67 -2.51 -3.66
CA VAL A 355 3.00 -1.71 -2.47
C VAL A 355 4.47 -1.89 -2.09
N ALA A 356 4.99 -3.13 -2.05
CA ALA A 356 6.40 -3.41 -1.77
C ALA A 356 7.34 -2.68 -2.75
N PHE A 357 7.06 -2.77 -4.05
CA PHE A 357 7.82 -2.05 -5.08
C PHE A 357 7.87 -0.53 -4.79
N TRP A 358 6.72 0.06 -4.48
CA TRP A 358 6.65 1.50 -4.21
C TRP A 358 7.27 1.88 -2.88
N MET A 359 7.20 1.03 -1.85
CA MET A 359 7.93 1.24 -0.59
C MET A 359 9.44 1.25 -0.82
N ASN A 360 9.97 0.32 -1.62
CA ASN A 360 11.39 0.30 -1.99
C ASN A 360 11.80 1.62 -2.64
N ARG A 361 10.98 2.17 -3.52
CA ARG A 361 11.27 3.40 -4.26
C ARG A 361 11.05 4.68 -3.46
N MET A 362 10.03 4.74 -2.61
CA MET A 362 9.60 5.97 -1.92
C MET A 362 10.11 6.07 -0.50
N CYS A 363 10.24 4.94 0.19
CA CYS A 363 10.67 4.89 1.58
C CYS A 363 12.14 4.44 1.74
N GLY A 364 12.77 3.94 0.66
CA GLY A 364 14.15 3.43 0.69
C GLY A 364 14.26 2.10 1.46
N THR A 365 13.29 1.22 1.26
CA THR A 365 13.31 -0.16 1.74
C THR A 365 13.95 -1.09 0.71
N SER A 366 14.26 -2.32 1.11
CA SER A 366 14.78 -3.39 0.25
C SER A 366 13.94 -4.66 0.40
N ILE A 367 12.62 -4.52 0.30
CA ILE A 367 11.67 -5.63 0.42
C ILE A 367 11.81 -6.52 -0.80
N THR A 368 12.01 -7.82 -0.59
CA THR A 368 12.02 -8.82 -1.67
C THR A 368 10.63 -8.92 -2.28
N THR A 369 10.54 -8.79 -3.61
CA THR A 369 9.30 -8.89 -4.38
C THR A 369 9.34 -10.09 -5.31
N TYR A 370 8.18 -10.62 -5.64
CA TYR A 370 8.01 -11.68 -6.64
C TYR A 370 6.89 -11.32 -7.62
N ASP A 371 6.94 -11.92 -8.80
CA ASP A 371 5.96 -11.63 -9.83
C ASP A 371 4.65 -12.37 -9.58
N VAL A 372 3.55 -11.63 -9.70
CA VAL A 372 2.18 -12.14 -9.61
C VAL A 372 1.40 -11.72 -10.85
N PHE A 373 0.75 -12.67 -11.48
CA PHE A 373 -0.10 -12.44 -12.64
C PHE A 373 -1.52 -12.97 -12.39
N CYS A 374 -2.51 -12.12 -12.57
CA CYS A 374 -3.91 -12.50 -12.52
C CYS A 374 -4.40 -12.77 -13.95
N ALA A 375 -4.57 -14.03 -14.31
CA ALA A 375 -5.08 -14.42 -15.64
C ALA A 375 -6.59 -14.18 -15.73
N SER A 376 -7.33 -14.53 -14.68
CA SER A 376 -8.76 -14.26 -14.48
C SER A 376 -9.04 -13.95 -13.00
N PRO A 377 -10.28 -13.61 -12.63
CA PRO A 377 -10.66 -13.50 -11.21
C PRO A 377 -10.49 -14.80 -10.42
N GLY A 378 -10.49 -15.95 -11.07
CA GLY A 378 -10.41 -17.27 -10.43
C GLY A 378 -9.07 -17.98 -10.62
N VAL A 379 -8.15 -17.47 -11.44
CA VAL A 379 -6.88 -18.13 -11.71
C VAL A 379 -5.73 -17.13 -11.90
N GLY A 380 -4.56 -17.47 -11.38
CA GLY A 380 -3.36 -16.69 -11.61
C GLY A 380 -2.08 -17.47 -11.39
N VAL A 381 -0.96 -16.80 -11.63
CA VAL A 381 0.38 -17.36 -11.53
C VAL A 381 1.23 -16.54 -10.57
N ILE A 382 2.01 -17.24 -9.75
CA ILE A 382 3.04 -16.66 -8.87
C ILE A 382 4.38 -17.24 -9.28
N ALA A 383 5.34 -16.38 -9.64
CA ALA A 383 6.73 -16.81 -9.83
C ALA A 383 7.36 -17.08 -8.46
N MET A 384 7.89 -18.29 -8.28
CA MET A 384 8.51 -18.68 -7.02
C MET A 384 9.90 -18.03 -6.89
N LEU A 385 10.19 -17.53 -5.72
CA LEU A 385 11.52 -17.05 -5.39
C LEU A 385 12.46 -18.25 -5.22
N PRO A 386 13.62 -18.25 -5.86
CA PRO A 386 14.61 -19.32 -5.70
C PRO A 386 15.19 -19.30 -4.27
N GLN A 387 15.62 -20.47 -3.81
CA GLN A 387 16.35 -20.63 -2.54
C GLN A 387 15.61 -20.02 -1.33
N THR A 388 14.27 -20.13 -1.31
CA THR A 388 13.48 -19.70 -0.16
C THR A 388 13.17 -20.87 0.75
N ILE A 389 13.09 -20.60 2.07
CA ILE A 389 12.66 -21.56 3.07
C ILE A 389 11.67 -20.92 4.03
N SER A 390 10.58 -21.61 4.35
CA SER A 390 9.61 -21.12 5.33
C SER A 390 10.16 -21.26 6.76
N LEU A 391 9.75 -20.37 7.65
CA LEU A 391 10.08 -20.47 9.08
C LEU A 391 9.55 -21.78 9.67
N TYR A 392 8.44 -22.31 9.12
CA TYR A 392 7.94 -23.64 9.47
C TYR A 392 8.95 -24.73 9.15
N SER A 393 9.46 -24.75 7.93
CA SER A 393 10.46 -25.75 7.50
C SER A 393 11.77 -25.61 8.25
N LEU A 394 12.19 -24.38 8.55
CA LEU A 394 13.39 -24.16 9.40
C LEU A 394 13.21 -24.78 10.77
N LYS A 395 12.09 -24.49 11.44
CA LYS A 395 11.84 -24.91 12.82
C LYS A 395 11.54 -26.40 12.96
N TYR A 396 10.61 -26.92 12.15
CA TYR A 396 10.03 -28.24 12.36
C TYR A 396 10.59 -29.35 11.44
N VAL A 397 11.23 -28.97 10.34
CA VAL A 397 11.81 -29.95 9.38
C VAL A 397 13.32 -29.98 9.49
N ARG A 398 13.97 -28.81 9.53
CA ARG A 398 15.44 -28.73 9.61
C ARG A 398 15.97 -28.59 11.04
N HIS A 399 15.11 -28.32 12.00
CA HIS A 399 15.46 -28.07 13.41
C HIS A 399 16.57 -27.01 13.55
N ARG A 400 16.44 -25.90 12.80
CA ARG A 400 17.39 -24.79 12.74
C ARG A 400 16.74 -23.49 13.18
N THR A 401 17.50 -22.65 13.84
CA THR A 401 17.11 -21.27 14.12
C THR A 401 17.34 -20.39 12.90
N VAL A 402 16.68 -19.22 12.86
CA VAL A 402 16.91 -18.23 11.79
C VAL A 402 18.38 -17.83 11.75
N LEU A 403 19.00 -17.57 12.89
CA LEU A 403 20.41 -17.16 12.95
C LEU A 403 21.35 -18.24 12.38
N ASN A 404 21.16 -19.51 12.75
CA ASN A 404 21.98 -20.61 12.24
C ASN A 404 21.83 -20.74 10.73
N HIS A 405 20.61 -20.58 10.21
CA HIS A 405 20.38 -20.60 8.77
C HIS A 405 21.08 -19.44 8.03
N LEU A 406 21.06 -18.23 8.58
CA LEU A 406 21.77 -17.07 8.02
C LEU A 406 23.29 -17.31 7.96
N LEU A 407 23.87 -17.93 9.00
CA LEU A 407 25.29 -18.29 9.04
C LEU A 407 25.62 -19.37 7.99
N GLU A 408 24.73 -20.35 7.80
CA GLU A 408 24.89 -21.38 6.75
C GLU A 408 24.81 -20.79 5.33
N LEU A 409 23.92 -19.83 5.08
CA LEU A 409 23.80 -19.15 3.78
C LEU A 409 25.03 -18.32 3.43
N HIS A 410 25.70 -17.75 4.43
CA HIS A 410 26.78 -16.80 4.23
C HIS A 410 27.99 -17.11 5.13
N PRO A 411 28.66 -18.25 4.97
CA PRO A 411 29.72 -18.70 5.87
C PRO A 411 30.93 -17.76 5.89
N SER A 412 31.14 -16.97 4.85
CA SER A 412 32.24 -16.00 4.76
C SER A 412 31.96 -14.66 5.44
N LYS A 413 30.72 -14.38 5.83
CA LYS A 413 30.35 -13.11 6.50
C LYS A 413 30.47 -13.26 8.01
N ALA A 414 31.05 -12.24 8.66
CA ALA A 414 31.03 -12.16 10.12
C ALA A 414 29.58 -12.11 10.66
N ALA A 415 29.30 -12.84 11.74
CA ALA A 415 27.97 -12.91 12.36
C ALA A 415 27.40 -11.53 12.70
N MET A 416 28.23 -10.57 13.10
CA MET A 416 27.81 -9.18 13.35
C MET A 416 27.29 -8.49 12.10
N ARG A 417 27.92 -8.72 10.94
CA ARG A 417 27.50 -8.13 9.66
C ARG A 417 26.19 -8.75 9.19
N LEU A 418 26.05 -10.07 9.28
CA LEU A 418 24.81 -10.77 8.95
C LEU A 418 23.64 -10.29 9.78
N ARG A 419 23.86 -10.12 11.10
CA ARG A 419 22.84 -9.58 12.00
C ARG A 419 22.46 -8.15 11.63
N SER A 420 23.42 -7.30 11.25
CA SER A 420 23.15 -5.93 10.82
C SER A 420 22.32 -5.88 9.53
N ASP A 421 22.64 -6.74 8.56
CA ASP A 421 21.89 -6.85 7.30
C ASP A 421 20.47 -7.35 7.58
N PHE A 422 20.33 -8.37 8.43
CA PHE A 422 19.04 -8.94 8.85
C PHE A 422 18.16 -7.94 9.61
N VAL A 423 18.74 -7.13 10.50
CA VAL A 423 18.02 -6.05 11.21
C VAL A 423 17.32 -5.12 10.24
N SER A 424 18.01 -4.72 9.18
CA SER A 424 17.47 -3.79 8.19
C SER A 424 16.35 -4.42 7.38
N SER A 425 16.57 -5.62 6.83
CA SER A 425 15.58 -6.32 6.01
C SER A 425 14.37 -6.78 6.83
N CYS A 426 14.58 -7.18 8.10
CA CYS A 426 13.50 -7.54 9.01
C CYS A 426 12.59 -6.34 9.32
N ALA A 427 13.15 -5.16 9.56
CA ALA A 427 12.37 -3.93 9.76
C ALA A 427 11.58 -3.55 8.49
N ASP A 428 12.19 -3.67 7.32
CA ASP A 428 11.53 -3.40 6.04
C ASP A 428 10.33 -4.34 5.82
N ALA A 429 10.52 -5.66 6.05
CA ALA A 429 9.46 -6.67 5.91
C ALA A 429 8.35 -6.48 6.97
N ALA A 430 8.70 -6.18 8.22
CA ALA A 430 7.74 -5.93 9.29
C ALA A 430 6.87 -4.70 8.99
N MET A 431 7.49 -3.61 8.53
CA MET A 431 6.77 -2.38 8.18
C MET A 431 5.96 -2.51 6.89
N PHE A 432 6.38 -3.35 5.96
CA PHE A 432 5.58 -3.71 4.80
C PHE A 432 4.30 -4.46 5.21
N ALA A 433 4.43 -5.53 6.01
CA ALA A 433 3.29 -6.28 6.52
C ALA A 433 2.33 -5.38 7.33
N TYR A 434 2.89 -4.46 8.12
CA TYR A 434 2.12 -3.44 8.84
C TYR A 434 1.34 -2.52 7.89
N CYS A 435 1.98 -2.03 6.83
CA CYS A 435 1.37 -1.11 5.86
C CYS A 435 0.15 -1.71 5.18
N VAL A 436 0.31 -2.92 4.65
CA VAL A 436 -0.78 -3.61 3.95
C VAL A 436 -1.79 -4.27 4.90
N GLY A 437 -1.49 -4.30 6.20
CA GLY A 437 -2.32 -4.96 7.21
C GLY A 437 -2.48 -6.44 6.94
N ALA A 438 -1.35 -7.12 6.67
CA ALA A 438 -1.33 -8.53 6.31
C ALA A 438 -1.83 -9.41 7.46
N GLY A 439 -2.90 -10.17 7.23
CA GLY A 439 -3.43 -11.19 8.12
C GLY A 439 -2.88 -12.58 7.84
N ASP A 440 -3.27 -13.57 8.64
CA ASP A 440 -2.88 -14.98 8.57
C ASP A 440 -1.36 -15.24 8.46
N ARG A 441 -0.57 -14.49 9.25
CA ARG A 441 0.90 -14.58 9.26
C ARG A 441 1.40 -15.76 10.08
N HIS A 442 1.18 -17.00 9.64
CA HIS A 442 1.75 -18.20 10.26
C HIS A 442 3.13 -18.54 9.67
N LEU A 443 3.86 -19.48 10.28
CA LEU A 443 5.24 -19.80 9.92
C LEU A 443 5.44 -20.28 8.47
N GLN A 444 4.40 -20.83 7.82
CA GLN A 444 4.46 -21.24 6.41
C GLN A 444 4.34 -20.03 5.44
N ASN A 445 3.74 -18.90 5.89
CA ASN A 445 3.58 -17.68 5.11
C ASN A 445 4.71 -16.65 5.36
N MET A 446 5.71 -17.04 6.15
CA MET A 446 6.89 -16.25 6.46
C MET A 446 8.12 -17.04 6.04
N LEU A 447 8.89 -16.52 5.10
CA LEU A 447 10.03 -17.18 4.50
C LEU A 447 11.31 -16.36 4.73
N ILE A 448 12.45 -17.03 4.53
CA ILE A 448 13.76 -16.40 4.35
C ILE A 448 14.21 -16.72 2.93
N ASP A 449 14.66 -15.70 2.18
CA ASP A 449 15.22 -15.89 0.84
C ASP A 449 16.71 -16.26 0.86
N GLY A 450 17.28 -16.58 -0.30
CA GLY A 450 18.70 -16.95 -0.42
C GLY A 450 19.67 -15.80 -0.06
N GLY A 451 19.21 -14.57 0.04
CA GLY A 451 19.96 -13.42 0.56
C GLY A 451 19.89 -13.28 2.09
N GLY A 452 19.06 -14.08 2.76
CA GLY A 452 18.80 -13.97 4.18
C GLY A 452 17.72 -12.95 4.57
N ASN A 453 16.93 -12.46 3.59
CA ASN A 453 15.89 -11.47 3.87
C ASN A 453 14.56 -12.15 4.21
N PRO A 454 13.81 -11.63 5.20
CA PRO A 454 12.45 -12.08 5.45
C PRO A 454 11.52 -11.73 4.29
N VAL A 455 10.70 -12.71 3.89
CA VAL A 455 9.72 -12.58 2.81
C VAL A 455 8.35 -13.02 3.30
N HIS A 456 7.35 -12.20 3.04
CA HIS A 456 5.95 -12.58 3.28
C HIS A 456 5.30 -13.05 1.99
N ILE A 457 4.52 -14.13 2.07
CA ILE A 457 3.72 -14.66 0.96
C ILE A 457 2.27 -14.84 1.39
N ASP A 458 1.39 -15.09 0.43
CA ASP A 458 -0.04 -15.34 0.62
C ASP A 458 -0.77 -14.17 1.30
N PHE A 459 -1.20 -13.23 0.47
CA PHE A 459 -1.88 -12.01 0.90
C PHE A 459 -3.41 -12.09 0.72
N GLY A 460 -4.01 -13.27 0.91
CA GLY A 460 -5.46 -13.45 0.89
C GLY A 460 -6.22 -12.58 1.89
N PHE A 461 -5.55 -12.16 2.97
CA PHE A 461 -6.08 -11.30 4.02
C PHE A 461 -5.25 -10.03 4.16
N LEU A 462 -5.86 -8.88 3.87
CA LEU A 462 -5.25 -7.55 3.94
C LEU A 462 -6.12 -6.58 4.75
N PHE A 463 -5.58 -5.42 5.05
CA PHE A 463 -6.28 -4.31 5.70
C PHE A 463 -6.86 -4.69 7.06
N GLY A 464 -6.12 -5.50 7.83
CA GLY A 464 -6.53 -5.98 9.15
C GLY A 464 -7.61 -7.08 9.11
N GLU A 465 -7.91 -7.64 7.93
CA GLU A 465 -8.67 -8.89 7.84
C GLU A 465 -7.81 -10.04 8.36
N ASP A 466 -8.40 -10.93 9.14
CA ASP A 466 -7.75 -12.16 9.62
C ASP A 466 -8.78 -13.25 9.83
N PRO A 467 -8.54 -14.50 9.38
CA PRO A 467 -9.49 -15.61 9.54
C PRO A 467 -9.66 -16.04 11.00
N LYS A 468 -8.74 -15.65 11.88
CA LYS A 468 -8.71 -16.02 13.30
C LYS A 468 -9.08 -14.87 14.24
N GLY A 469 -9.64 -13.78 13.69
CA GLY A 469 -9.95 -12.58 14.41
C GLY A 469 -8.75 -11.62 14.54
N VAL A 470 -8.61 -10.90 15.65
CA VAL A 470 -7.59 -9.87 15.82
C VAL A 470 -6.20 -10.49 15.96
N GLN A 471 -5.29 -10.15 15.05
CA GLN A 471 -3.85 -10.43 15.15
C GLN A 471 -3.06 -9.20 15.57
N ALA A 472 -1.84 -9.44 16.08
CA ALA A 472 -0.87 -8.37 16.30
C ALA A 472 -0.57 -7.66 14.97
N PRO A 473 -0.51 -6.32 14.96
CA PRO A 473 -0.22 -5.55 13.74
C PRO A 473 1.13 -5.87 13.08
N ILE A 474 2.09 -6.29 13.88
CA ILE A 474 3.40 -6.83 13.48
C ILE A 474 3.54 -8.18 14.19
N ARG A 475 3.97 -9.20 13.47
CA ARG A 475 4.30 -10.50 14.04
C ARG A 475 5.80 -10.74 13.97
N LEU A 476 6.44 -10.90 15.14
CA LEU A 476 7.81 -11.39 15.29
C LEU A 476 7.75 -12.76 15.97
N THR A 477 8.44 -13.75 15.40
CA THR A 477 8.59 -15.05 16.05
C THR A 477 9.72 -14.98 17.08
N GLN A 478 9.74 -15.87 18.05
CA GLN A 478 10.84 -15.96 19.01
C GLN A 478 12.18 -16.10 18.30
N ASP A 479 12.27 -17.01 17.31
CA ASP A 479 13.49 -17.23 16.51
C ASP A 479 13.94 -15.95 15.77
N THR A 480 12.98 -15.12 15.34
CA THR A 480 13.28 -13.82 14.71
C THR A 480 13.84 -12.83 15.73
N VAL A 481 13.25 -12.75 16.93
CA VAL A 481 13.73 -11.90 18.03
C VAL A 481 15.13 -12.31 18.47
N GLU A 482 15.41 -13.61 18.57
CA GLU A 482 16.74 -14.15 18.87
C GLU A 482 17.77 -13.82 17.78
N ALA A 483 17.39 -13.93 16.50
CA ALA A 483 18.24 -13.53 15.39
C ALA A 483 18.55 -12.03 15.40
N LEU A 484 17.62 -11.19 15.87
CA LEU A 484 17.85 -9.75 16.13
C LEU A 484 18.73 -9.50 17.36
N GLY A 485 19.11 -10.53 18.12
CA GLY A 485 19.97 -10.45 19.29
C GLY A 485 19.24 -10.39 20.63
N GLY A 486 17.91 -10.59 20.65
CA GLY A 486 17.06 -10.45 21.82
C GLY A 486 16.64 -9.00 22.08
N THR A 487 15.57 -8.82 22.83
CA THR A 487 14.89 -7.53 23.04
C THR A 487 15.76 -6.45 23.70
N SER A 488 16.73 -6.86 24.52
CA SER A 488 17.66 -5.95 25.23
C SER A 488 18.90 -5.57 24.41
N SER A 489 19.04 -6.07 23.18
CA SER A 489 20.23 -5.85 22.37
C SER A 489 20.20 -4.50 21.62
N GLU A 490 21.38 -3.96 21.35
CA GLU A 490 21.54 -2.79 20.48
C GLU A 490 21.01 -3.08 19.04
N SER A 491 21.09 -4.32 18.59
CA SER A 491 20.56 -4.74 17.28
C SER A 491 19.03 -4.65 17.25
N PHE A 492 18.34 -5.05 18.30
CA PHE A 492 16.89 -4.88 18.42
C PHE A 492 16.50 -3.40 18.51
N ALA A 493 17.27 -2.60 19.27
CA ALA A 493 17.06 -1.16 19.32
C ALA A 493 17.23 -0.50 17.92
N LYS A 494 18.19 -0.96 17.10
CA LYS A 494 18.34 -0.52 15.70
C LYS A 494 17.13 -0.92 14.83
N PHE A 495 16.63 -2.14 14.98
CA PHE A 495 15.41 -2.61 14.34
C PHE A 495 14.22 -1.69 14.68
N ALA A 496 13.99 -1.40 15.96
CA ALA A 496 12.90 -0.55 16.41
C ALA A 496 13.02 0.88 15.86
N ARG A 497 14.21 1.48 15.92
CA ARG A 497 14.47 2.83 15.34
C ARG A 497 14.21 2.86 13.83
N ARG A 498 14.60 1.80 13.08
CA ARG A 498 14.32 1.72 11.64
C ARG A 498 12.82 1.61 11.38
N CYS A 499 12.08 0.80 12.14
CA CYS A 499 10.62 0.74 12.04
C CYS A 499 9.97 2.11 12.25
N GLN A 500 10.40 2.86 13.27
CA GLN A 500 9.89 4.21 13.53
C GLN A 500 10.18 5.17 12.36
N SER A 501 11.41 5.16 11.86
CA SER A 501 11.79 6.00 10.71
C SER A 501 10.99 5.67 9.45
N LEU A 502 10.79 4.38 9.16
CA LEU A 502 9.98 3.93 8.02
C LEU A 502 8.52 4.32 8.20
N TYR A 503 7.97 4.17 9.40
CA TYR A 503 6.59 4.56 9.68
C TYR A 503 6.32 6.04 9.36
N VAL A 504 7.20 6.93 9.79
CA VAL A 504 7.09 8.37 9.49
C VAL A 504 7.15 8.63 7.99
N LYS A 505 8.07 7.96 7.27
CA LYS A 505 8.14 8.07 5.79
C LYS A 505 6.86 7.56 5.12
N MET A 506 6.34 6.41 5.56
CA MET A 506 5.11 5.83 5.02
C MET A 506 3.90 6.73 5.25
N ARG A 507 3.80 7.41 6.40
CA ARG A 507 2.76 8.40 6.69
C ARG A 507 2.71 9.54 5.67
N GLN A 508 3.87 9.97 5.16
CA GLN A 508 3.95 11.02 4.14
C GLN A 508 3.26 10.61 2.83
N HIS A 509 3.16 9.31 2.57
CA HIS A 509 2.62 8.74 1.33
C HIS A 509 1.29 7.99 1.53
N VAL A 510 0.64 8.12 2.68
CA VAL A 510 -0.54 7.31 3.02
C VAL A 510 -1.69 7.45 2.01
N ARG A 511 -1.85 8.64 1.39
CA ARG A 511 -2.85 8.86 0.34
C ARG A 511 -2.57 8.02 -0.91
N PHE A 512 -1.30 7.89 -1.24
CA PHE A 512 -0.88 7.03 -2.34
C PHE A 512 -1.21 5.57 -2.04
N TRP A 513 -0.85 5.06 -0.85
CA TRP A 513 -1.17 3.69 -0.45
C TRP A 513 -2.66 3.43 -0.47
N HIS A 514 -3.46 4.33 0.09
CA HIS A 514 -4.91 4.23 0.08
C HIS A 514 -5.47 4.18 -1.35
N LYS A 515 -5.04 5.09 -2.22
CA LYS A 515 -5.54 5.15 -3.61
C LYS A 515 -5.11 3.93 -4.43
N LEU A 516 -3.85 3.54 -4.29
CA LEU A 516 -3.33 2.31 -4.91
C LEU A 516 -4.18 1.10 -4.53
N SER A 517 -4.47 0.95 -3.22
CA SER A 517 -5.26 -0.15 -2.68
C SER A 517 -6.71 -0.16 -3.18
N THR A 518 -7.39 0.99 -3.12
CA THR A 518 -8.80 1.09 -3.57
C THR A 518 -8.98 0.90 -5.07
N MET A 519 -7.96 1.19 -5.87
CA MET A 519 -8.00 0.94 -7.32
C MET A 519 -7.62 -0.49 -7.69
N ALA A 520 -6.86 -1.20 -6.85
CA ALA A 520 -6.38 -2.55 -7.17
C ALA A 520 -7.37 -3.65 -6.80
N VAL A 521 -8.01 -3.55 -5.63
CA VAL A 521 -8.85 -4.61 -5.08
C VAL A 521 -10.26 -4.12 -4.79
N HIS A 522 -11.21 -5.04 -4.88
CA HIS A 522 -12.57 -4.80 -4.43
C HIS A 522 -12.64 -4.99 -2.91
N GLU A 523 -13.24 -4.04 -2.20
CA GLU A 523 -13.44 -4.16 -0.75
C GLU A 523 -14.51 -5.21 -0.45
N ARG A 524 -14.19 -6.16 0.45
CA ARG A 524 -15.18 -7.09 1.01
C ARG A 524 -16.13 -6.38 1.97
N VAL A 525 -15.59 -5.39 2.70
CA VAL A 525 -16.35 -4.52 3.60
C VAL A 525 -16.14 -3.07 3.16
N PRO A 526 -17.20 -2.36 2.76
CA PRO A 526 -17.10 -0.98 2.31
C PRO A 526 -16.41 -0.06 3.34
N GLY A 527 -15.44 0.73 2.91
CA GLY A 527 -14.69 1.65 3.74
C GLY A 527 -13.56 1.04 4.57
N ARG A 528 -13.35 -0.28 4.54
CA ARG A 528 -12.31 -0.95 5.32
C ARG A 528 -10.90 -0.48 4.98
N ILE A 529 -10.57 -0.35 3.69
CA ILE A 529 -9.25 0.13 3.26
C ILE A 529 -8.97 1.52 3.83
N ARG A 530 -9.95 2.38 3.80
CA ARG A 530 -9.86 3.73 4.33
C ARG A 530 -9.64 3.73 5.85
N THR A 531 -10.49 3.03 6.58
CA THR A 531 -10.39 2.89 8.04
C THR A 531 -9.03 2.33 8.43
N HIS A 532 -8.55 1.29 7.73
CA HIS A 532 -7.23 0.72 7.96
C HIS A 532 -6.11 1.77 7.89
N PHE A 533 -6.07 2.59 6.82
CA PHE A 533 -5.01 3.59 6.68
C PHE A 533 -5.15 4.74 7.67
N GLU A 534 -6.37 5.15 8.00
CA GLU A 534 -6.61 6.22 8.97
C GLU A 534 -6.20 5.83 10.38
N GLU A 535 -6.59 4.64 10.83
CA GLU A 535 -6.30 4.13 12.16
C GLU A 535 -4.83 3.74 12.32
N ARG A 536 -4.28 2.96 11.37
CA ARG A 536 -2.90 2.48 11.45
C ARG A 536 -1.88 3.59 11.40
N PHE A 537 -2.13 4.59 10.56
CA PHE A 537 -1.19 5.68 10.40
C PHE A 537 -1.51 6.92 11.23
N LEU A 538 -2.51 6.86 12.11
CA LEU A 538 -2.88 7.93 13.02
C LEU A 538 -2.91 9.30 12.32
N LEU A 539 -3.67 9.40 11.21
CA LEU A 539 -3.63 10.54 10.30
C LEU A 539 -4.04 11.88 10.94
N GLY A 540 -4.40 11.89 12.17
CA GLY A 540 -4.72 13.09 12.92
C GLY A 540 -3.68 13.53 13.92
N GLU A 541 -2.61 12.74 14.09
CA GLU A 541 -1.60 13.00 15.09
C GLU A 541 -0.31 13.57 14.48
N LEU A 542 0.47 14.26 15.31
CA LEU A 542 1.82 14.71 14.94
C LEU A 542 2.75 13.51 14.75
N ASP A 543 3.76 13.66 13.90
CA ASP A 543 4.74 12.60 13.60
C ASP A 543 5.46 12.10 14.85
N ALA A 544 5.75 12.98 15.82
CA ALA A 544 6.35 12.59 17.09
C ALA A 544 5.48 11.60 17.87
N ARG A 545 4.17 11.87 17.99
CA ARG A 545 3.21 10.99 18.66
C ARG A 545 3.00 9.68 17.92
N ALA A 546 2.92 9.77 16.62
CA ALA A 546 2.78 8.61 15.75
C ALA A 546 4.03 7.72 15.83
N SER A 547 5.22 8.30 16.00
CA SER A 547 6.47 7.58 16.23
C SER A 547 6.48 6.83 17.57
N VAL A 548 5.95 7.42 18.63
CA VAL A 548 5.79 6.75 19.95
C VAL A 548 4.82 5.59 19.84
N HIS A 549 3.70 5.77 19.11
CA HIS A 549 2.74 4.69 18.89
C HIS A 549 3.38 3.48 18.20
N ILE A 550 4.11 3.67 17.11
CA ILE A 550 4.74 2.55 16.41
C ILE A 550 5.84 1.89 17.25
N ALA A 551 6.53 2.64 18.10
CA ALA A 551 7.46 2.06 19.08
C ALA A 551 6.75 1.07 19.99
N SER A 552 5.62 1.47 20.58
CA SER A 552 4.80 0.57 21.42
C SER A 552 4.27 -0.65 20.65
N VAL A 553 3.92 -0.50 19.37
CA VAL A 553 3.50 -1.65 18.52
C VAL A 553 4.66 -2.63 18.32
N VAL A 554 5.88 -2.13 18.10
CA VAL A 554 7.08 -2.95 17.94
C VAL A 554 7.44 -3.66 19.25
N ASP A 555 7.39 -2.95 20.37
CA ASP A 555 7.66 -3.52 21.70
C ASP A 555 6.67 -4.63 22.04
N ASN A 556 5.37 -4.41 21.79
CA ASN A 556 4.34 -5.44 21.97
C ASN A 556 4.55 -6.65 21.06
N ALA A 557 5.03 -6.44 19.83
CA ALA A 557 5.31 -7.54 18.89
C ALA A 557 6.51 -8.40 19.30
N SER A 558 7.41 -7.87 20.13
CA SER A 558 8.60 -8.59 20.61
C SER A 558 8.29 -9.62 21.70
N THR A 559 7.12 -9.51 22.34
CA THR A 559 6.65 -10.48 23.33
C THR A 559 5.89 -11.60 22.62
N PRO A 560 6.35 -12.86 22.70
CA PRO A 560 5.68 -13.97 22.03
C PRO A 560 4.22 -14.08 22.48
N SER A 561 3.31 -14.10 21.53
CA SER A 561 1.89 -14.32 21.81
C SER A 561 1.64 -15.79 22.05
N MET A 562 1.07 -16.14 23.20
CA MET A 562 0.60 -17.52 23.48
C MET A 562 -0.36 -18.02 22.39
N LYS A 563 -1.23 -17.15 21.87
CA LYS A 563 -2.16 -17.44 20.78
C LYS A 563 -1.43 -17.83 19.49
N ASP A 564 -0.36 -17.13 19.15
CA ASP A 564 0.44 -17.43 17.95
C ASP A 564 1.21 -18.73 18.10
N SER A 565 1.78 -18.98 19.28
CA SER A 565 2.48 -20.23 19.59
C SER A 565 1.54 -21.44 19.53
N LEU A 566 0.33 -21.31 20.08
CA LEU A 566 -0.69 -22.36 20.03
C LEU A 566 -1.17 -22.60 18.59
N THR A 567 -1.34 -21.53 17.82
CA THR A 567 -1.71 -21.63 16.40
C THR A 567 -0.65 -22.37 15.58
N ASP A 568 0.63 -22.06 15.78
CA ASP A 568 1.73 -22.72 15.07
C ASP A 568 1.80 -24.20 15.46
N MET A 569 1.59 -24.53 16.74
CA MET A 569 1.59 -25.89 17.23
C MET A 569 0.40 -26.71 16.67
N THR A 570 -0.82 -26.15 16.66
CA THR A 570 -2.00 -26.83 16.09
C THR A 570 -1.83 -27.07 14.59
N ARG A 571 -1.26 -26.12 13.84
CA ARG A 571 -0.94 -26.30 12.42
C ARG A 571 0.16 -27.36 12.22
N HIS A 572 1.16 -27.41 13.08
CA HIS A 572 2.19 -28.45 13.02
C HIS A 572 1.60 -29.84 13.20
N VAL A 573 0.75 -30.02 14.21
CA VAL A 573 0.05 -31.30 14.44
C VAL A 573 -0.82 -31.69 13.24
N ALA A 574 -1.62 -30.77 12.72
CA ALA A 574 -2.45 -31.01 11.55
C ALA A 574 -1.63 -31.39 10.30
N HIS A 575 -0.52 -30.70 10.05
CA HIS A 575 0.38 -31.02 8.94
C HIS A 575 1.04 -32.38 9.11
N THR A 576 1.48 -32.73 10.31
CA THR A 576 2.09 -34.05 10.62
C THR A 576 1.09 -35.17 10.43
N LEU A 577 -0.18 -34.97 10.85
CA LEU A 577 -1.25 -35.96 10.64
C LEU A 577 -1.56 -36.10 9.13
N ALA A 578 -1.70 -35.02 8.38
CA ALA A 578 -1.94 -35.07 6.95
C ALA A 578 -0.81 -35.79 6.18
N THR A 579 0.45 -35.57 6.58
CA THR A 579 1.62 -36.20 5.94
C THR A 579 1.74 -37.68 6.27
N LYS A 580 1.18 -38.13 7.42
CA LYS A 580 1.14 -39.57 7.79
C LYS A 580 -0.03 -40.31 7.14
N MET A 581 -1.06 -39.60 6.69
CA MET A 581 -2.24 -40.19 6.04
C MET A 581 -2.15 -40.18 4.49
N ALA A 582 -1.20 -39.45 3.93
CA ALA A 582 -0.86 -39.43 2.51
C ALA A 582 0.29 -40.38 2.20
#